data_ce8960f94a86c3af8479ab91e81e4e5b
#
_entry.id   ce8960f94a86c3af8479ab91e81e4e5b
#
_cell.length_a   1.000
_cell.length_b   1.000
_cell.length_c   1.000
_cell.angle_alpha   90.00
_cell.angle_beta   90.00
_cell.angle_gamma   90.00
#
_symmetry.space_group_name_H-M   'P 1'
#
loop_
_entity.id
_entity.type
_entity.pdbx_description
1 polymer ?
#
loop_
_entity_poly.entity_id
_entity_poly.type
_entity_poly.pdbx_seq_one_letter_code
_entity_poly.pdbx_strand_id
1 'polypeptide(L)'
;FCVSTDGIKPELSTPDSGLIFNSGTMENTYFYWGYIRTGGLSLRWYRDNICDKEGDGEYYDLLSEKAKDVPAGSNGVLFLPYLTGGYGDFANASGAFLNMTMDTNQEVLWRAVLEAIGYDYISVTDVYRAGGVSLDKITVTEGGSRSDLWNQIKADMLNSTVTTLKKAGGAVM
;
A
#
# COMPACT_ATOMS: atom_id res chain seq x y z
N PHE A 1 -4.03 -6.48 0.25
CA PHE A 1 -4.07 -6.77 1.67
C PHE A 1 -4.93 -8.01 1.90
N CYS A 2 -4.45 -9.00 2.64
CA CYS A 2 -5.16 -10.26 2.85
C CYS A 2 -5.19 -10.60 4.34
N VAL A 3 -6.35 -11.03 4.83
CA VAL A 3 -6.53 -11.53 6.19
C VAL A 3 -7.08 -12.95 6.11
N SER A 4 -6.48 -13.88 6.88
CA SER A 4 -7.01 -15.23 7.07
C SER A 4 -7.73 -15.33 8.41
N THR A 5 -8.86 -16.03 8.44
CA THR A 5 -9.68 -16.22 9.63
C THR A 5 -10.09 -17.68 9.80
N ASP A 6 -10.26 -18.09 11.05
CA ASP A 6 -10.91 -19.36 11.40
C ASP A 6 -12.42 -19.11 11.44
N GLY A 7 -13.14 -19.62 10.45
CA GLY A 7 -14.56 -19.39 10.29
C GLY A 7 -14.88 -18.10 9.50
N ILE A 8 -16.14 -18.04 9.07
CA ILE A 8 -16.66 -16.89 8.29
C ILE A 8 -16.88 -15.71 9.23
N LYS A 9 -16.50 -14.52 8.77
CA LYS A 9 -16.81 -13.24 9.40
C LYS A 9 -17.95 -12.57 8.63
N PRO A 10 -19.21 -12.62 9.13
CA PRO A 10 -20.37 -12.12 8.39
C PRO A 10 -20.22 -10.66 7.97
N GLU A 11 -19.66 -9.82 8.83
CA GLU A 11 -19.45 -8.38 8.62
C GLU A 11 -18.51 -8.09 7.44
N LEU A 12 -17.54 -8.98 7.21
CA LEU A 12 -16.57 -8.88 6.11
C LEU A 12 -17.05 -9.54 4.82
N SER A 13 -18.08 -10.38 4.91
CA SER A 13 -18.59 -11.18 3.79
C SER A 13 -19.70 -10.46 3.01
N THR A 14 -20.03 -9.22 3.36
CA THR A 14 -21.07 -8.43 2.70
C THR A 14 -20.54 -7.76 1.44
N PRO A 15 -21.37 -7.56 0.40
CA PRO A 15 -20.98 -6.80 -0.78
C PRO A 15 -20.46 -5.38 -0.45
N ASP A 16 -21.04 -4.75 0.56
CA ASP A 16 -20.69 -3.39 0.98
C ASP A 16 -19.30 -3.28 1.64
N SER A 17 -18.72 -4.41 2.08
CA SER A 17 -17.35 -4.43 2.61
C SER A 17 -16.31 -4.09 1.55
N GLY A 18 -16.62 -4.27 0.26
CA GLY A 18 -15.66 -4.11 -0.84
C GLY A 18 -14.54 -5.14 -0.85
N LEU A 19 -14.61 -6.16 0.02
CA LEU A 19 -13.61 -7.22 0.13
C LEU A 19 -13.99 -8.41 -0.77
N ILE A 20 -12.97 -9.08 -1.29
CA ILE A 20 -13.12 -10.36 -1.98
C ILE A 20 -13.01 -11.46 -0.92
N PHE A 21 -14.02 -12.33 -0.85
CA PHE A 21 -14.08 -13.43 0.09
C PHE A 21 -13.84 -14.78 -0.62
N ASN A 22 -13.02 -15.65 -0.01
CA ASN A 22 -12.76 -16.99 -0.52
C ASN A 22 -12.53 -18.00 0.61
N SER A 23 -12.75 -19.29 0.30
CA SER A 23 -12.34 -20.39 1.15
C SER A 23 -10.81 -20.52 1.16
N GLY A 24 -10.24 -20.82 2.32
CA GLY A 24 -8.84 -21.17 2.46
C GLY A 24 -8.53 -22.60 1.97
N THR A 25 -7.25 -22.95 1.97
CA THR A 25 -6.77 -24.29 1.59
C THR A 25 -6.90 -25.32 2.71
N MET A 26 -7.04 -24.85 3.94
CA MET A 26 -7.29 -25.70 5.12
C MET A 26 -8.77 -25.68 5.46
N GLU A 27 -9.25 -26.78 6.05
CA GLU A 27 -10.63 -26.91 6.48
C GLU A 27 -11.00 -25.80 7.48
N ASN A 28 -12.19 -25.20 7.30
CA ASN A 28 -12.72 -24.09 8.10
C ASN A 28 -11.88 -22.81 8.12
N THR A 29 -10.94 -22.65 7.18
CA THR A 29 -10.22 -21.40 7.01
C THR A 29 -10.79 -20.58 5.85
N TYR A 30 -10.78 -19.26 6.01
CA TYR A 30 -11.29 -18.31 5.03
C TYR A 30 -10.34 -17.14 4.91
N PHE A 31 -10.34 -16.47 3.77
CA PHE A 31 -9.55 -15.26 3.60
C PHE A 31 -10.34 -14.17 2.88
N TYR A 32 -10.00 -12.96 3.24
CA TYR A 32 -10.58 -11.73 2.74
C TYR A 32 -9.50 -10.87 2.13
N TRP A 33 -9.77 -10.36 0.94
CA TRP A 33 -8.82 -9.54 0.19
C TRP A 33 -9.33 -8.12 0.03
N GLY A 34 -8.56 -7.16 0.51
CA GLY A 34 -8.67 -5.77 0.13
C GLY A 34 -7.70 -5.47 -1.01
N TYR A 35 -8.20 -5.00 -2.12
CA TYR A 35 -7.43 -4.73 -3.33
C TYR A 35 -7.09 -3.26 -3.46
N ILE A 36 -5.83 -2.95 -3.78
CA ILE A 36 -5.34 -1.62 -4.09
C ILE A 36 -4.85 -1.62 -5.53
N ARG A 37 -5.48 -0.80 -6.39
CA ARG A 37 -5.25 -0.86 -7.85
C ARG A 37 -3.83 -0.54 -8.27
N THR A 38 -3.24 0.49 -7.68
CA THR A 38 -2.01 1.09 -8.22
C THR A 38 -0.82 1.06 -7.26
N GLY A 39 -0.83 0.20 -6.22
CA GLY A 39 0.24 0.13 -5.23
C GLY A 39 1.65 0.10 -5.85
N GLY A 40 2.14 -1.06 -6.22
CA GLY A 40 3.45 -1.21 -6.86
C GLY A 40 3.55 -0.55 -8.25
N LEU A 41 2.42 -0.37 -8.94
CA LEU A 41 2.39 0.32 -10.24
C LEU A 41 2.73 1.81 -10.10
N SER A 42 2.28 2.48 -9.05
CA SER A 42 2.62 3.89 -8.80
C SER A 42 4.11 4.08 -8.57
N LEU A 43 4.75 3.16 -7.85
CA LEU A 43 6.19 3.21 -7.62
C LEU A 43 6.96 3.03 -8.94
N ARG A 44 6.55 2.03 -9.74
CA ARG A 44 7.16 1.79 -11.04
C ARG A 44 6.96 2.96 -11.98
N TRP A 45 5.74 3.48 -12.08
CA TRP A 45 5.44 4.65 -12.89
C TRP A 45 6.30 5.85 -12.51
N TYR A 46 6.47 6.12 -11.22
CA TYR A 46 7.28 7.23 -10.73
C TYR A 46 8.75 7.05 -11.14
N ARG A 47 9.32 5.86 -10.91
CA ARG A 47 10.69 5.55 -11.33
C ARG A 47 10.88 5.72 -12.84
N ASP A 48 9.98 5.12 -13.63
CA ASP A 48 10.16 5.02 -15.07
C ASP A 48 9.88 6.34 -15.78
N ASN A 49 8.80 7.04 -15.40
CA ASN A 49 8.32 8.20 -16.15
C ASN A 49 8.67 9.55 -15.52
N ILE A 50 8.86 9.61 -14.21
CA ILE A 50 9.24 10.87 -13.53
C ILE A 50 10.75 10.94 -13.33
N CYS A 51 11.38 9.82 -13.02
CA CYS A 51 12.83 9.78 -12.80
C CYS A 51 13.63 9.34 -14.04
N ASP A 52 12.97 8.88 -15.12
CA ASP A 52 13.61 8.37 -16.33
C ASP A 52 14.64 7.24 -16.04
N LYS A 53 14.21 6.28 -15.19
CA LYS A 53 15.01 5.14 -14.71
C LYS A 53 14.32 3.81 -14.99
N GLU A 54 13.78 3.64 -16.20
CA GLU A 54 13.10 2.41 -16.59
C GLU A 54 13.97 1.16 -16.39
N GLY A 55 13.39 0.16 -15.74
CA GLY A 55 14.05 -1.12 -15.49
C GLY A 55 15.07 -1.12 -14.33
N ASP A 56 15.47 0.04 -13.81
CA ASP A 56 16.44 0.14 -12.72
C ASP A 56 15.79 -0.17 -11.35
N GLY A 57 15.91 -1.43 -10.92
CA GLY A 57 15.35 -1.88 -9.64
C GLY A 57 16.10 -1.33 -8.42
N GLU A 58 17.39 -1.01 -8.55
CA GLU A 58 18.21 -0.47 -7.46
C GLU A 58 17.90 1.01 -7.20
N TYR A 59 17.32 1.69 -8.17
CA TYR A 59 16.93 3.08 -8.03
C TYR A 59 15.85 3.32 -6.96
N TYR A 60 15.04 2.31 -6.64
CA TYR A 60 14.10 2.38 -5.52
C TYR A 60 14.79 2.55 -4.16
N ASP A 61 15.94 1.89 -3.98
CA ASP A 61 16.70 1.99 -2.75
C ASP A 61 17.32 3.39 -2.64
N LEU A 62 17.84 3.94 -3.74
CA LEU A 62 18.35 5.30 -3.80
C LEU A 62 17.26 6.34 -3.49
N LEU A 63 16.08 6.22 -4.09
CA LEU A 63 14.94 7.10 -3.82
C LEU A 63 14.51 7.03 -2.35
N SER A 64 14.43 5.81 -1.80
CA SER A 64 14.04 5.59 -0.41
C SER A 64 15.07 6.15 0.56
N GLU A 65 16.37 6.01 0.26
CA GLU A 65 17.43 6.56 1.07
C GLU A 65 17.37 8.08 1.13
N LYS A 66 17.20 8.75 -0.01
CA LYS A 66 17.06 10.20 -0.08
C LYS A 66 15.80 10.74 0.61
N ALA A 67 14.72 9.97 0.58
CA ALA A 67 13.45 10.37 1.17
C ALA A 67 13.36 10.13 2.69
N LYS A 68 14.36 9.55 3.32
CA LYS A 68 14.35 9.27 4.78
C LYS A 68 14.17 10.53 5.62
N ASP A 69 14.82 11.61 5.21
CA ASP A 69 14.81 12.88 5.95
C ASP A 69 13.58 13.75 5.64
N VAL A 70 12.77 13.37 4.67
CA VAL A 70 11.50 14.05 4.40
C VAL A 70 10.54 13.72 5.54
N PRO A 71 9.92 14.72 6.19
CA PRO A 71 9.01 14.46 7.30
C PRO A 71 7.75 13.74 6.86
N ALA A 72 7.08 13.06 7.79
CA ALA A 72 5.76 12.47 7.58
C ALA A 72 4.78 13.54 7.09
N GLY A 73 3.93 13.17 6.12
CA GLY A 73 3.05 14.11 5.44
C GLY A 73 3.71 14.83 4.26
N SER A 74 4.93 14.43 3.86
CA SER A 74 5.60 14.87 2.62
C SER A 74 5.60 16.40 2.45
N ASN A 75 5.84 17.16 3.52
CA ASN A 75 5.75 18.63 3.54
C ASN A 75 4.39 19.17 3.05
N GLY A 76 3.32 18.40 3.22
CA GLY A 76 1.97 18.72 2.77
C GLY A 76 1.65 18.33 1.34
N VAL A 77 2.60 17.79 0.59
CA VAL A 77 2.35 17.27 -0.76
C VAL A 77 1.57 15.96 -0.68
N LEU A 78 0.50 15.88 -1.46
CA LEU A 78 -0.33 14.69 -1.59
C LEU A 78 -0.23 14.13 -3.02
N PHE A 79 -0.14 12.82 -3.13
CA PHE A 79 -0.28 12.11 -4.40
C PHE A 79 -1.63 11.39 -4.44
N LEU A 80 -2.38 11.56 -5.51
CA LEU A 80 -3.59 10.79 -5.80
C LEU A 80 -3.21 9.63 -6.73
N PRO A 81 -3.28 8.36 -6.27
CA PRO A 81 -2.72 7.22 -7.00
C PRO A 81 -3.67 6.66 -8.08
N TYR A 82 -4.52 7.50 -8.68
CA TYR A 82 -5.54 7.08 -9.66
C TYR A 82 -4.98 6.97 -11.09
N LEU A 83 -3.77 6.44 -11.25
CA LEU A 83 -3.11 6.31 -12.57
C LEU A 83 -3.85 5.37 -13.55
N THR A 84 -4.71 4.50 -13.03
CA THR A 84 -5.56 3.59 -13.82
C THR A 84 -7.05 3.79 -13.53
N GLY A 85 -7.42 4.99 -13.09
CA GLY A 85 -8.76 5.30 -12.58
C GLY A 85 -8.95 4.92 -11.11
N GLY A 86 -10.04 5.37 -10.54
CA GLY A 86 -10.47 5.07 -9.18
C GLY A 86 -11.51 3.94 -9.11
N TYR A 87 -12.32 3.94 -8.05
CA TYR A 87 -13.39 2.97 -7.81
C TYR A 87 -14.74 3.68 -7.75
N GLY A 88 -15.81 2.95 -8.06
CA GLY A 88 -17.18 3.44 -7.95
C GLY A 88 -17.37 4.77 -8.67
N ASP A 89 -17.83 5.78 -7.96
CA ASP A 89 -18.08 7.12 -8.48
C ASP A 89 -16.81 7.85 -8.95
N PHE A 90 -15.65 7.39 -8.53
CA PHE A 90 -14.33 7.91 -8.91
C PHE A 90 -13.67 7.12 -10.05
N ALA A 91 -14.42 6.29 -10.77
CA ALA A 91 -13.86 5.43 -11.83
C ALA A 91 -13.04 6.21 -12.89
N ASN A 92 -13.42 7.44 -13.17
CA ASN A 92 -12.75 8.34 -14.12
C ASN A 92 -11.71 9.27 -13.48
N ALA A 93 -11.37 9.07 -12.21
CA ALA A 93 -10.34 9.88 -11.56
C ALA A 93 -8.97 9.62 -12.20
N SER A 94 -8.11 10.64 -12.17
CA SER A 94 -6.74 10.58 -12.65
C SER A 94 -5.76 10.86 -11.53
N GLY A 95 -4.54 10.33 -11.69
CA GLY A 95 -3.44 10.61 -10.76
C GLY A 95 -3.06 12.09 -10.76
N ALA A 96 -2.69 12.61 -9.59
CA ALA A 96 -2.25 13.99 -9.44
C ALA A 96 -1.32 14.15 -8.24
N PHE A 97 -0.39 15.10 -8.32
CA PHE A 97 0.26 15.69 -7.15
C PHE A 97 -0.42 17.00 -6.79
N LEU A 98 -0.74 17.17 -5.52
CA LEU A 98 -1.40 18.36 -4.99
C LEU A 98 -0.48 19.08 -4.01
N ASN A 99 -0.71 20.40 -3.87
CA ASN A 99 -0.03 21.25 -2.89
C ASN A 99 1.51 21.34 -3.09
N MET A 100 1.97 21.25 -4.33
CA MET A 100 3.39 21.46 -4.66
C MET A 100 3.78 22.95 -4.52
N THR A 101 5.01 23.17 -4.07
CA THR A 101 5.63 24.49 -3.97
C THR A 101 6.95 24.52 -4.74
N MET A 102 7.61 25.69 -4.80
CA MET A 102 8.95 25.81 -5.39
C MET A 102 10.03 24.97 -4.70
N ASP A 103 9.78 24.59 -3.43
CA ASP A 103 10.70 23.75 -2.62
C ASP A 103 10.41 22.27 -2.76
N THR A 104 9.39 21.89 -3.53
CA THR A 104 9.04 20.47 -3.74
C THR A 104 10.08 19.81 -4.64
N ASN A 105 10.82 18.87 -4.09
CA ASN A 105 11.84 18.12 -4.79
C ASN A 105 11.45 16.64 -5.01
N GLN A 106 12.32 15.88 -5.66
CA GLN A 106 12.09 14.48 -6.01
C GLN A 106 11.86 13.60 -4.78
N GLU A 107 12.56 13.86 -3.68
CA GLU A 107 12.47 13.09 -2.44
C GLU A 107 11.10 13.27 -1.77
N VAL A 108 10.59 14.50 -1.77
CA VAL A 108 9.24 14.84 -1.27
C VAL A 108 8.18 14.14 -2.10
N LEU A 109 8.29 14.19 -3.43
CA LEU A 109 7.35 13.51 -4.33
C LEU A 109 7.38 11.98 -4.14
N TRP A 110 8.59 11.40 -3.99
CA TRP A 110 8.70 9.97 -3.74
C TRP A 110 8.02 9.56 -2.44
N ARG A 111 8.27 10.30 -1.36
CA ARG A 111 7.60 10.04 -0.08
C ARG A 111 6.08 10.16 -0.21
N ALA A 112 5.57 11.17 -0.90
CA ALA A 112 4.15 11.35 -1.16
C ALA A 112 3.54 10.14 -1.90
N VAL A 113 4.27 9.53 -2.84
CA VAL A 113 3.83 8.30 -3.53
C VAL A 113 3.74 7.13 -2.54
N LEU A 114 4.72 6.95 -1.66
CA LEU A 114 4.71 5.89 -0.65
C LEU A 114 3.55 6.07 0.35
N GLU A 115 3.33 7.29 0.81
CA GLU A 115 2.25 7.62 1.76
C GLU A 115 0.87 7.48 1.14
N ALA A 116 0.70 7.84 -0.14
CA ALA A 116 -0.57 7.68 -0.85
C ALA A 116 -1.08 6.24 -0.85
N ILE A 117 -0.19 5.27 -1.05
CA ILE A 117 -0.54 3.85 -0.97
C ILE A 117 -0.89 3.47 0.47
N GLY A 118 -0.26 4.10 1.45
CA GLY A 118 -0.60 3.93 2.86
C GLY A 118 -2.02 4.38 3.19
N TYR A 119 -2.50 5.48 2.60
CA TYR A 119 -3.90 5.93 2.76
C TYR A 119 -4.89 4.91 2.20
N ASP A 120 -4.60 4.32 1.05
CA ASP A 120 -5.42 3.22 0.52
C ASP A 120 -5.43 2.01 1.46
N TYR A 121 -4.29 1.68 2.10
CA TYR A 121 -4.24 0.63 3.11
C TYR A 121 -5.11 0.95 4.32
N ILE A 122 -5.15 2.20 4.79
CA ILE A 122 -6.01 2.60 5.91
C ILE A 122 -7.47 2.28 5.58
N SER A 123 -7.95 2.67 4.41
CA SER A 123 -9.33 2.41 3.99
C SER A 123 -9.68 0.92 4.03
N VAL A 124 -8.78 0.05 3.58
CA VAL A 124 -8.98 -1.40 3.63
C VAL A 124 -8.92 -1.94 5.06
N THR A 125 -7.95 -1.47 5.86
CA THR A 125 -7.77 -1.95 7.23
C THR A 125 -8.88 -1.51 8.17
N ASP A 126 -9.53 -0.37 7.91
CA ASP A 126 -10.68 0.09 8.67
C ASP A 126 -11.88 -0.84 8.50
N VAL A 127 -12.09 -1.39 7.30
CA VAL A 127 -13.11 -2.42 7.07
C VAL A 127 -12.81 -3.68 7.89
N TYR A 128 -11.56 -4.15 7.92
CA TYR A 128 -11.18 -5.32 8.73
C TYR A 128 -11.38 -5.06 10.23
N ARG A 129 -10.98 -3.89 10.73
CA ARG A 129 -11.16 -3.52 12.14
C ARG A 129 -12.63 -3.43 12.52
N ALA A 130 -13.45 -2.83 11.66
CA ALA A 130 -14.90 -2.78 11.85
C ALA A 130 -15.53 -4.19 11.93
N GLY A 131 -14.99 -5.15 11.18
CA GLY A 131 -15.37 -6.58 11.26
C GLY A 131 -14.70 -7.35 12.40
N GLY A 132 -14.07 -6.66 13.37
CA GLY A 132 -13.50 -7.29 14.56
C GLY A 132 -12.19 -8.05 14.33
N VAL A 133 -11.45 -7.74 13.26
CA VAL A 133 -10.12 -8.32 13.00
C VAL A 133 -9.05 -7.46 13.66
N SER A 134 -8.22 -8.07 14.53
CA SER A 134 -7.01 -7.40 15.00
C SER A 134 -5.97 -7.34 13.90
N LEU A 135 -5.34 -6.16 13.76
CA LEU A 135 -4.24 -5.90 12.83
C LEU A 135 -2.99 -5.40 13.57
N ASP A 136 -2.77 -5.89 14.79
CA ASP A 136 -1.60 -5.51 15.61
C ASP A 136 -0.27 -5.89 14.94
N LYS A 137 -0.32 -6.94 14.11
CA LYS A 137 0.84 -7.43 13.36
C LYS A 137 0.48 -7.69 11.90
N ILE A 138 1.28 -7.13 11.00
CA ILE A 138 1.14 -7.29 9.55
C ILE A 138 2.44 -7.86 9.00
N THR A 139 2.32 -8.90 8.16
CA THR A 139 3.47 -9.45 7.45
C THR A 139 3.46 -8.95 6.01
N VAL A 140 4.53 -8.30 5.60
CA VAL A 140 4.72 -7.83 4.22
C VAL A 140 5.69 -8.73 3.47
N THR A 141 5.40 -8.94 2.19
CA THR A 141 6.16 -9.82 1.30
C THR A 141 6.48 -9.10 -0.01
N GLU A 142 7.24 -9.75 -0.89
CA GLU A 142 7.60 -9.29 -2.22
C GLU A 142 8.44 -8.00 -2.27
N GLY A 143 8.49 -7.36 -3.43
CA GLY A 143 9.30 -6.19 -3.70
C GLY A 143 9.07 -5.04 -2.73
N GLY A 144 7.81 -4.81 -2.34
CA GLY A 144 7.44 -3.76 -1.40
C GLY A 144 7.93 -3.98 0.05
N SER A 145 8.39 -5.18 0.39
CA SER A 145 8.94 -5.47 1.72
C SER A 145 10.42 -5.09 1.86
N ARG A 146 11.12 -4.76 0.77
CA ARG A 146 12.56 -4.47 0.77
C ARG A 146 12.90 -3.07 1.27
N SER A 147 11.99 -2.13 1.15
CA SER A 147 12.22 -0.75 1.58
C SER A 147 11.90 -0.58 3.07
N ASP A 148 12.92 -0.34 3.88
CA ASP A 148 12.76 -0.08 5.32
C ASP A 148 11.93 1.19 5.56
N LEU A 149 12.16 2.25 4.76
CA LEU A 149 11.36 3.47 4.83
C LEU A 149 9.88 3.18 4.59
N TRP A 150 9.54 2.42 3.54
CA TRP A 150 8.13 2.11 3.25
C TRP A 150 7.50 1.18 4.28
N ASN A 151 8.28 0.26 4.85
CA ASN A 151 7.81 -0.58 5.94
C ASN A 151 7.53 0.25 7.21
N GLN A 152 8.37 1.24 7.51
CA GLN A 152 8.12 2.18 8.61
C GLN A 152 6.88 3.03 8.36
N ILE A 153 6.72 3.60 7.16
CA ILE A 153 5.51 4.34 6.78
C ILE A 153 4.25 3.49 6.98
N LYS A 154 4.26 2.23 6.54
CA LYS A 154 3.13 1.31 6.77
C LYS A 154 2.86 1.07 8.25
N ALA A 155 3.92 0.85 9.04
CA ALA A 155 3.78 0.60 10.48
C ALA A 155 3.14 1.80 11.19
N ASP A 156 3.62 3.01 10.88
CA ASP A 156 3.14 4.25 11.47
C ASP A 156 1.69 4.53 11.08
N MET A 157 1.38 4.47 9.79
CA MET A 157 0.05 4.78 9.26
C MET A 157 -1.01 3.77 9.70
N LEU A 158 -0.66 2.49 9.79
CA LEU A 158 -1.58 1.42 10.17
C LEU A 158 -1.61 1.16 11.67
N ASN A 159 -0.77 1.83 12.45
CA ASN A 159 -0.59 1.57 13.87
C ASN A 159 -0.42 0.06 14.14
N SER A 160 0.50 -0.58 13.42
CA SER A 160 0.70 -2.03 13.42
C SER A 160 2.19 -2.36 13.42
N THR A 161 2.54 -3.49 14.03
CA THR A 161 3.89 -4.03 13.87
C THR A 161 4.04 -4.65 12.48
N VAL A 162 4.91 -4.08 11.66
CA VAL A 162 5.21 -4.61 10.32
C VAL A 162 6.41 -5.56 10.40
N THR A 163 6.25 -6.77 9.87
CA THR A 163 7.30 -7.79 9.78
C THR A 163 7.51 -8.22 8.33
N THR A 164 8.73 -8.64 8.01
CA THR A 164 9.09 -9.16 6.69
C THR A 164 9.45 -10.63 6.76
N LEU A 165 9.25 -11.37 5.68
CA LEU A 165 9.69 -12.75 5.56
C LEU A 165 11.10 -12.78 4.97
N LYS A 166 12.08 -13.35 5.69
CA LYS A 166 13.50 -13.40 5.29
C LYS A 166 13.77 -14.17 3.98
N LYS A 167 12.84 -15.00 3.52
CA LYS A 167 13.00 -15.86 2.32
C LYS A 167 11.67 -16.09 1.58
N ALA A 168 10.77 -15.14 1.56
CA ALA A 168 9.57 -15.27 0.75
C ALA A 168 9.93 -15.04 -0.73
N GLY A 169 9.99 -16.10 -1.48
CA GLY A 169 10.01 -16.04 -2.94
C GLY A 169 8.60 -16.12 -3.45
N GLY A 170 7.91 -14.99 -3.54
CA GLY A 170 6.65 -14.86 -4.22
C GLY A 170 5.42 -15.54 -3.59
N ALA A 171 4.28 -15.33 -4.25
CA ALA A 171 2.99 -15.89 -3.86
C ALA A 171 2.90 -17.43 -4.04
N VAL A 172 4.01 -18.08 -4.32
CA VAL A 172 4.11 -19.52 -4.54
C VAL A 172 5.02 -20.12 -3.47
N MET A 173 4.47 -20.30 -2.32
CA MET A 173 4.97 -21.25 -1.33
C MET A 173 3.82 -22.12 -0.87
#